data_fc9533e35f84a521e8bb48b9fb574bb0
#
_entry.id   fc9533e35f84a521e8bb48b9fb574bb0
#
_cell.length_a   1.000
_cell.length_b   1.000
_cell.length_c   1.000
_cell.angle_alpha   90.00
_cell.angle_beta   90.00
_cell.angle_gamma   90.00
#
_symmetry.space_group_name_H-M   'P 1'
#
loop_
_entity.id
_entity.type
_entity.pdbx_description
1 polymer ?
#
loop_
_entity_poly.entity_id
_entity_poly.type
_entity_poly.pdbx_seq_one_letter_code
_entity_poly.pdbx_strand_id
1 'polypeptide(L)'
;MVFEYATRFEKSLRRVAPQERLRTAEAIEQIVAYFETQHAPEGLGLKKLFSREGIGATFEARVSRALRILFTVRADVVTFVMVGDHDEVRRFIRTFQ
;
A
#
# COMPACT_ATOMS: atom_id res chain seq x y z
N MET A 1 -15.62 2.91 4.19
CA MET A 1 -14.47 1.97 4.05
C MET A 1 -13.90 1.65 5.40
N VAL A 2 -13.46 0.43 5.59
CA VAL A 2 -12.73 -0.03 6.77
C VAL A 2 -11.27 -0.17 6.38
N PHE A 3 -10.35 0.31 7.22
CA PHE A 3 -8.92 0.26 6.95
C PHE A 3 -8.25 -0.65 7.97
N GLU A 4 -7.49 -1.61 7.48
CA GLU A 4 -6.80 -2.59 8.31
C GLU A 4 -5.32 -2.64 7.96
N TYR A 5 -4.51 -3.10 8.93
CA TYR A 5 -3.08 -3.29 8.74
C TYR A 5 -2.75 -4.76 8.96
N ALA A 6 -2.20 -5.42 7.94
CA ALA A 6 -1.72 -6.78 8.09
C ALA A 6 -0.50 -6.82 9.01
N THR A 7 -0.28 -7.94 9.67
CA THR A 7 0.90 -8.14 10.50
C THR A 7 2.18 -7.92 9.70
N ARG A 8 2.19 -8.35 8.44
CA ARG A 8 3.32 -8.11 7.53
C ARG A 8 3.60 -6.63 7.34
N PHE A 9 2.55 -5.80 7.26
CA PHE A 9 2.73 -4.36 7.12
C PHE A 9 3.46 -3.80 8.35
N GLU A 10 3.01 -4.16 9.54
CA GLU A 10 3.61 -3.70 10.79
C GLU A 10 5.09 -4.11 10.88
N LYS A 11 5.40 -5.35 10.51
CA LYS A 11 6.77 -5.84 10.50
C LYS A 11 7.64 -5.11 9.48
N SER A 12 7.12 -4.89 8.27
CA SER A 12 7.87 -4.18 7.24
C SER A 12 8.10 -2.72 7.61
N LEU A 13 7.12 -2.08 8.25
CA LEU A 13 7.24 -0.69 8.69
C LEU A 13 8.39 -0.50 9.69
N ARG A 14 8.64 -1.48 10.56
CA ARG A 14 9.73 -1.42 11.54
C ARG A 14 11.10 -1.38 10.88
N ARG A 15 11.24 -1.88 9.65
CA ARG A 15 12.50 -1.88 8.90
C ARG A 15 12.75 -0.59 8.15
N VAL A 16 11.73 0.25 8.07
CA VAL A 16 11.81 1.51 7.33
C VAL A 16 12.52 2.56 8.19
N ALA A 17 13.42 3.35 7.57
CA ALA A 17 14.12 4.42 8.27
C ALA A 17 13.14 5.45 8.84
N PRO A 18 13.45 6.09 9.98
CA PRO A 18 12.51 7.01 10.64
C PRO A 18 11.92 8.09 9.73
N GLN A 19 12.74 8.73 8.90
CA GLN A 19 12.26 9.76 7.98
C GLN A 19 11.31 9.19 6.92
N GLU A 20 11.51 7.95 6.53
CA GLU A 20 10.63 7.29 5.57
C GLU A 20 9.33 6.82 6.22
N ARG A 21 9.32 6.60 7.54
CA ARG A 21 8.09 6.28 8.27
C ARG A 21 7.12 7.45 8.25
N LEU A 22 7.63 8.69 8.35
CA LEU A 22 6.79 9.88 8.24
C LEU A 22 6.16 9.97 6.86
N ARG A 23 6.93 9.72 5.80
CA ARG A 23 6.42 9.70 4.43
C ARG A 23 5.42 8.58 4.22
N THR A 24 5.64 7.43 4.86
CA THR A 24 4.70 6.31 4.83
C THR A 24 3.37 6.71 5.45
N ALA A 25 3.40 7.38 6.61
CA ALA A 25 2.20 7.87 7.27
C ALA A 25 1.44 8.86 6.38
N GLU A 26 2.15 9.78 5.73
CA GLU A 26 1.54 10.74 4.81
C GLU A 26 0.89 10.03 3.62
N ALA A 27 1.56 9.02 3.07
CA ALA A 27 1.01 8.25 1.95
C ALA A 27 -0.25 7.50 2.37
N ILE A 28 -0.27 6.94 3.58
CA ILE A 28 -1.47 6.27 4.12
C ILE A 28 -2.62 7.27 4.23
N GLU A 29 -2.38 8.47 4.75
CA GLU A 29 -3.40 9.51 4.84
C GLU A 29 -3.96 9.86 3.46
N GLN A 30 -3.10 9.96 2.46
CA GLN A 30 -3.50 10.24 1.09
C GLN A 30 -4.31 9.10 0.49
N ILE A 31 -3.96 7.85 0.79
CA ILE A 31 -4.74 6.69 0.34
C ILE A 31 -6.13 6.70 0.97
N VAL A 32 -6.21 6.95 2.29
CA VAL A 32 -7.48 7.04 3.00
C VAL A 32 -8.35 8.15 2.38
N ALA A 33 -7.77 9.33 2.17
CA ALA A 33 -8.47 10.46 1.55
C ALA A 33 -8.96 10.13 0.13
N TYR A 34 -8.19 9.36 -0.63
CA TYR A 34 -8.59 8.93 -1.97
C TYR A 34 -9.89 8.14 -1.94
N PHE A 35 -10.06 7.23 -0.97
CA PHE A 35 -11.29 6.45 -0.86
C PHE A 35 -12.47 7.27 -0.40
N GLU A 36 -12.24 8.42 0.24
CA GLU A 36 -13.29 9.34 0.64
C GLU A 36 -13.67 10.32 -0.48
N THR A 37 -12.69 10.82 -1.22
CA THR A 37 -12.86 11.91 -2.18
C THR A 37 -12.72 11.50 -3.64
N GLN A 38 -12.20 10.31 -3.92
CA GLN A 38 -11.86 9.82 -5.27
C GLN A 38 -10.77 10.67 -5.95
N HIS A 39 -10.01 11.43 -5.16
CA HIS A 39 -8.92 12.26 -5.66
C HIS A 39 -7.58 11.77 -5.10
N ALA A 40 -6.66 11.40 -5.99
CA ALA A 40 -5.32 10.99 -5.62
C ALA A 40 -4.33 12.11 -5.97
N PRO A 41 -3.48 12.53 -5.01
CA PRO A 41 -2.40 13.48 -5.33
C PRO A 41 -1.48 12.90 -6.39
N GLU A 42 -0.96 13.76 -7.26
CA GLU A 42 -0.11 13.37 -8.37
C GLU A 42 1.11 12.54 -7.93
N GLY A 43 1.75 12.93 -6.85
CA GLY A 43 2.95 12.24 -6.35
C GLY A 43 2.69 10.88 -5.73
N LEU A 44 1.43 10.53 -5.45
CA LEU A 44 1.10 9.26 -4.81
C LEU A 44 1.34 8.06 -5.74
N GLY A 45 1.25 8.26 -7.05
CA GLY A 45 1.53 7.19 -8.01
C GLY A 45 0.66 5.96 -7.81
N LEU A 46 -0.61 6.17 -7.48
CA LEU A 46 -1.56 5.09 -7.22
C LEU A 46 -1.77 4.25 -8.48
N LYS A 47 -1.57 2.93 -8.34
CA LYS A 47 -1.63 2.02 -9.47
C LYS A 47 -2.28 0.70 -9.06
N LYS A 48 -3.29 0.28 -9.83
CA LYS A 48 -3.87 -1.04 -9.67
C LYS A 48 -2.98 -2.06 -10.38
N LEU A 49 -2.55 -3.08 -9.66
CA LEU A 49 -1.67 -4.10 -10.21
C LEU A 49 -2.44 -5.28 -10.79
N PHE A 50 -3.40 -5.81 -10.03
CA PHE A 50 -4.24 -6.93 -10.46
C PHE A 50 -5.45 -7.06 -9.55
N SER A 51 -6.43 -7.86 -10.00
CA SER A 51 -7.54 -8.31 -9.16
C SER A 51 -7.53 -9.82 -9.12
N ARG A 52 -7.87 -10.37 -7.97
CA ARG A 52 -7.89 -11.81 -7.80
C ARG A 52 -9.03 -12.20 -6.87
N GLU A 53 -9.78 -13.22 -7.25
CA GLU A 53 -10.87 -13.73 -6.44
C GLU A 53 -10.35 -14.15 -5.06
N GLY A 54 -11.03 -13.75 -4.01
CA GLY A 54 -10.66 -14.03 -2.63
C GLY A 54 -9.70 -13.02 -2.01
N ILE A 55 -8.91 -12.31 -2.84
CA ILE A 55 -7.97 -11.28 -2.38
C ILE A 55 -8.51 -9.89 -2.65
N GLY A 56 -9.21 -9.72 -3.78
CA GLY A 56 -9.70 -8.43 -4.23
C GLY A 56 -8.70 -7.74 -5.15
N ALA A 57 -8.84 -6.43 -5.30
CA ALA A 57 -7.96 -5.62 -6.11
C ALA A 57 -6.70 -5.27 -5.31
N THR A 58 -5.54 -5.44 -5.93
CA THR A 58 -4.25 -5.14 -5.32
C THR A 58 -3.67 -3.88 -5.95
N PHE A 59 -3.29 -2.94 -5.11
CA PHE A 59 -2.80 -1.63 -5.50
C PHE A 59 -1.42 -1.36 -4.92
N GLU A 60 -0.69 -0.51 -5.62
CA GLU A 60 0.58 0.02 -5.18
C GLU A 60 0.49 1.54 -5.11
N ALA A 61 1.11 2.14 -4.10
CA ALA A 61 1.24 3.58 -3.99
C ALA A 61 2.70 3.93 -3.68
N ARG A 62 3.13 5.10 -4.14
CA ARG A 62 4.49 5.57 -3.91
C ARG A 62 4.58 6.29 -2.57
N VAL A 63 5.54 5.89 -1.75
CA VAL A 63 5.90 6.61 -0.51
C VAL A 63 7.01 7.60 -0.82
N SER A 64 8.05 7.12 -1.48
CA SER A 64 9.21 7.90 -1.90
C SER A 64 9.76 7.27 -3.17
N ARG A 65 10.89 7.78 -3.64
CA ARG A 65 11.55 7.21 -4.82
C ARG A 65 11.84 5.72 -4.64
N ALA A 66 12.24 5.32 -3.45
CA ALA A 66 12.65 3.95 -3.15
C ALA A 66 11.53 3.08 -2.62
N LEU A 67 10.55 3.65 -1.92
CA LEU A 67 9.56 2.89 -1.19
C LEU A 67 8.17 2.91 -1.81
N ARG A 68 7.48 1.77 -1.67
CA ARG A 68 6.10 1.57 -2.11
C ARG A 68 5.27 0.96 -0.98
N ILE A 69 3.99 1.29 -0.96
CA ILE A 69 3.00 0.60 -0.14
C ILE A 69 2.20 -0.31 -1.05
N LEU A 70 1.99 -1.55 -0.60
CA LEU A 70 1.10 -2.49 -1.25
C LEU A 70 -0.16 -2.60 -0.38
N PHE A 71 -1.34 -2.46 -0.98
CA PHE A 71 -2.59 -2.63 -0.26
C PHE A 71 -3.62 -3.31 -1.15
N THR A 72 -4.61 -3.93 -0.52
CA THR A 72 -5.70 -4.60 -1.22
C THR A 72 -7.02 -3.96 -0.87
N VAL A 73 -7.96 -4.04 -1.81
CA VAL A 73 -9.34 -3.59 -1.61
C VAL A 73 -10.26 -4.75 -1.91
N ARG A 74 -11.03 -5.16 -0.91
CA ARG A 74 -12.02 -6.21 -1.06
C ARG A 74 -13.31 -5.76 -0.38
N ALA A 75 -14.38 -5.65 -1.17
CA ALA A 75 -15.63 -5.06 -0.69
C ALA A 75 -15.35 -3.65 -0.13
N ASP A 76 -15.68 -3.37 1.11
CA ASP A 76 -15.45 -2.09 1.76
C ASP A 76 -14.21 -2.08 2.67
N VAL A 77 -13.33 -3.08 2.52
CA VAL A 77 -12.14 -3.22 3.37
C VAL A 77 -10.87 -2.95 2.56
N VAL A 78 -10.08 -2.00 3.04
CA VAL A 78 -8.73 -1.71 2.54
C VAL A 78 -7.74 -2.29 3.53
N THR A 79 -6.88 -3.20 3.07
CA THR A 79 -5.85 -3.82 3.91
C THR A 79 -4.47 -3.37 3.45
N PHE A 80 -3.73 -2.69 4.32
CA PHE A 80 -2.34 -2.36 4.05
C PHE A 80 -1.50 -3.61 4.30
N VAL A 81 -0.82 -4.09 3.25
CA VAL A 81 -0.16 -5.40 3.26
C VAL A 81 1.30 -5.30 3.61
N MET A 82 2.01 -4.36 2.98
CA MET A 82 3.44 -4.17 3.25
C MET A 82 3.91 -2.81 2.75
N VAL A 83 5.03 -2.37 3.29
CA VAL A 83 5.81 -1.26 2.77
C VAL A 83 7.23 -1.79 2.51
N GLY A 84 7.78 -1.48 1.37
CA GLY A 84 9.11 -1.97 1.00
C GLY A 84 9.58 -1.34 -0.30
N ASP A 85 10.79 -1.69 -0.70
CA ASP A 85 11.31 -1.23 -1.98
C ASP A 85 10.64 -1.99 -3.14
N HIS A 86 10.94 -1.55 -4.35
CA HIS A 86 10.35 -2.11 -5.55
C HIS A 86 10.59 -3.63 -5.67
N ASP A 87 11.79 -4.10 -5.34
CA ASP A 87 12.11 -5.51 -5.43
C ASP A 87 11.41 -6.35 -4.36
N GLU A 88 11.29 -5.81 -3.15
CA GLU A 88 10.57 -6.48 -2.07
C GLU A 88 9.09 -6.64 -2.41
N VAL A 89 8.48 -5.59 -2.94
CA VAL A 89 7.08 -5.64 -3.37
C VAL A 89 6.91 -6.66 -4.50
N ARG A 90 7.79 -6.67 -5.48
CA ARG A 90 7.73 -7.63 -6.58
C ARG A 90 7.88 -9.07 -6.11
N ARG A 91 8.80 -9.34 -5.21
CA ARG A 91 8.98 -10.68 -4.65
C ARG A 91 7.72 -11.15 -3.93
N PHE A 92 7.12 -10.25 -3.17
CA PHE A 92 5.88 -10.58 -2.46
C PHE A 92 4.75 -10.90 -3.44
N ILE A 93 4.58 -10.09 -4.48
CA ILE A 93 3.54 -10.30 -5.49
C ILE A 93 3.68 -11.68 -6.15
N ARG A 94 4.89 -12.14 -6.41
CA ARG A 94 5.14 -13.46 -7.00
C ARG A 94 4.58 -14.60 -6.15
N THR A 95 4.42 -14.40 -4.85
CA THR A 95 3.87 -15.44 -3.98
C THR A 95 2.38 -15.70 -4.26
N PHE A 96 1.72 -14.78 -4.95
CA PHE A 96 0.31 -14.93 -5.32
C PHE A 96 0.10 -15.44 -6.74
N GLN A 97 1.17 -15.67 -7.47
CA GLN A 97 1.06 -16.11 -8.88
C GLN A 97 1.29 -17.65 -9.00
#